data_be7025917f1c4490853a80095c502668
#
_entry.id   be7025917f1c4490853a80095c502668
#
_cell.length_a   1.000
_cell.length_b   1.000
_cell.length_c   1.000
_cell.angle_alpha   90.00
_cell.angle_beta   90.00
_cell.angle_gamma   90.00
#
_symmetry.space_group_name_H-M   'P 1'
#
loop_
_entity.id
_entity.type
_entity.pdbx_description
1 polymer ?
#
loop_
_entity_poly.entity_id
_entity_poly.type
_entity_poly.pdbx_seq_one_letter_code
_entity_poly.pdbx_strand_id
1 'polypeptide(L)'
;MINRDIFQKDPSTRKLVNEGVANVNDENTSQALAVLRYELETFVCDGQYEKGLAHILEIYLKNIEQPQQSAVWISGFYGSGKSHMVKMLRALWVDNVFADGATARGIANLPNNINDLLKELSVQGKRHGGLHAVSGTLGAGASGSVRLALLRLIFKSAGLPEQYPIARFIMWLRNEKIYDKIRQDVISNGYNWEEELDNFYVAEGLHKALVNAKPQLFTSPGVCLDTLNNLYPHVNDVSSDEMLKAINQTLTREGKLPLTLIVLDEVQQYIGEDSQRSMDVQEVVEACCKKFGGKLLFI
;
A
#
# COMPACT_ATOMS: atom_id res chain seq x y z
N MET A 1 -39.30 -7.63 24.66
CA MET A 1 -37.94 -7.49 24.18
C MET A 1 -38.02 -6.88 22.79
N ILE A 2 -37.55 -5.68 22.59
CA ILE A 2 -37.49 -5.05 21.27
C ILE A 2 -36.12 -5.35 20.65
N ASN A 3 -36.02 -5.33 19.31
CA ASN A 3 -34.80 -5.75 18.60
C ASN A 3 -33.53 -5.02 19.08
N ARG A 4 -33.63 -3.75 19.48
CA ARG A 4 -32.48 -2.98 19.99
C ARG A 4 -31.87 -3.56 21.28
N ASP A 5 -32.69 -4.27 22.09
CA ASP A 5 -32.25 -4.82 23.39
C ASP A 5 -31.30 -6.03 23.21
N ILE A 6 -31.19 -6.54 21.97
CA ILE A 6 -30.31 -7.68 21.61
C ILE A 6 -28.89 -7.18 21.27
N PHE A 7 -28.75 -5.91 20.93
CA PHE A 7 -27.46 -5.35 20.51
C PHE A 7 -26.70 -4.76 21.69
N GLN A 8 -25.41 -4.99 21.74
CA GLN A 8 -24.54 -4.42 22.77
C GLN A 8 -24.50 -2.87 22.72
N LYS A 9 -24.78 -2.28 21.56
CA LYS A 9 -24.89 -0.83 21.35
C LYS A 9 -26.23 -0.55 20.67
N ASP A 10 -26.96 0.51 21.09
CA ASP A 10 -28.23 0.86 20.51
C ASP A 10 -28.12 1.20 19.02
N PRO A 11 -28.67 0.40 18.11
CA PRO A 11 -28.56 0.63 16.66
C PRO A 11 -29.35 1.85 16.18
N SER A 12 -30.33 2.33 16.98
CA SER A 12 -31.15 3.49 16.62
C SER A 12 -30.39 4.82 16.72
N THR A 13 -29.29 4.84 17.48
CA THR A 13 -28.48 6.05 17.69
C THR A 13 -27.32 6.17 16.71
N ARG A 14 -27.15 5.18 15.82
CA ARG A 14 -26.02 5.11 14.87
C ARG A 14 -26.52 4.92 13.44
N LYS A 15 -26.01 5.75 12.52
CA LYS A 15 -26.12 5.45 11.09
C LYS A 15 -25.07 4.40 10.73
N LEU A 16 -25.47 3.37 9.99
CA LEU A 16 -24.51 2.51 9.27
C LEU A 16 -23.78 3.37 8.25
N VAL A 17 -22.48 3.46 8.36
CA VAL A 17 -21.64 4.31 7.50
C VAL A 17 -20.98 3.48 6.41
N ASN A 18 -20.85 2.17 6.60
CA ASN A 18 -20.28 1.25 5.62
C ASN A 18 -21.37 0.57 4.77
N GLU A 19 -20.99 0.16 3.57
CA GLU A 19 -21.88 -0.53 2.62
C GLU A 19 -22.00 -2.05 2.90
N GLY A 20 -21.61 -2.50 4.10
CA GLY A 20 -21.67 -3.91 4.51
C GLY A 20 -20.52 -4.78 3.96
N VAL A 21 -19.65 -4.24 3.12
CA VAL A 21 -18.44 -4.92 2.59
C VAL A 21 -17.22 -4.09 2.97
N ALA A 22 -16.23 -4.73 3.58
CA ALA A 22 -14.98 -4.05 3.92
C ALA A 22 -14.12 -3.89 2.65
N ASN A 23 -13.78 -2.66 2.31
CA ASN A 23 -12.84 -2.35 1.24
C ASN A 23 -11.44 -2.18 1.85
N VAL A 24 -10.48 -2.97 1.39
CA VAL A 24 -9.07 -2.92 1.86
C VAL A 24 -8.21 -1.93 1.08
N ASN A 25 -8.74 -1.35 -0.01
CA ASN A 25 -7.99 -0.39 -0.81
C ASN A 25 -7.58 0.85 0.00
N ASP A 26 -6.36 1.31 -0.25
CA ASP A 26 -5.80 2.51 0.36
C ASP A 26 -6.42 3.76 -0.27
N GLU A 27 -7.47 4.28 0.34
CA GLU A 27 -8.11 5.53 -0.05
C GLU A 27 -8.03 6.53 1.10
N ASN A 28 -7.39 7.68 0.83
CA ASN A 28 -7.28 8.79 1.79
C ASN A 28 -8.36 9.85 1.59
N THR A 29 -9.53 9.45 1.10
CA THR A 29 -10.67 10.37 0.99
C THR A 29 -11.31 10.59 2.37
N SER A 30 -11.91 11.76 2.57
CA SER A 30 -12.60 12.06 3.83
C SER A 30 -13.72 11.05 4.13
N GLN A 31 -14.37 10.52 3.10
CA GLN A 31 -15.40 9.50 3.24
C GLN A 31 -14.79 8.15 3.68
N ALA A 32 -13.72 7.70 3.03
CA ALA A 32 -13.03 6.45 3.39
C ALA A 32 -12.49 6.49 4.83
N LEU A 33 -11.94 7.63 5.25
CA LEU A 33 -11.48 7.83 6.63
C LEU A 33 -12.63 7.84 7.64
N ALA A 34 -13.78 8.40 7.30
CA ALA A 34 -14.97 8.34 8.16
C ALA A 34 -15.50 6.91 8.31
N VAL A 35 -15.51 6.12 7.23
CA VAL A 35 -15.85 4.70 7.27
C VAL A 35 -14.85 3.92 8.13
N LEU A 36 -13.54 4.12 7.92
CA LEU A 36 -12.50 3.46 8.71
C LEU A 36 -12.63 3.75 10.20
N ARG A 37 -12.90 5.03 10.55
CA ARG A 37 -13.14 5.43 11.94
C ARG A 37 -14.33 4.68 12.55
N TYR A 38 -15.45 4.65 11.84
CA TYR A 38 -16.64 3.93 12.27
C TYR A 38 -16.35 2.44 12.48
N GLU A 39 -15.63 1.82 11.56
CA GLU A 39 -15.26 0.40 11.66
C GLU A 39 -14.34 0.14 12.87
N LEU A 40 -13.37 1.03 13.16
CA LEU A 40 -12.52 0.93 14.36
C LEU A 40 -13.32 1.08 15.67
N GLU A 41 -14.27 2.03 15.71
CA GLU A 41 -15.17 2.24 16.88
C GLU A 41 -16.07 1.05 17.16
N THR A 42 -16.41 0.30 16.11
CA THR A 42 -17.31 -0.86 16.17
C THR A 42 -16.58 -2.20 16.11
N PHE A 43 -15.26 -2.19 15.96
CA PHE A 43 -14.46 -3.40 15.88
C PHE A 43 -14.55 -4.21 17.17
N VAL A 44 -14.93 -5.46 17.03
CA VAL A 44 -15.00 -6.43 18.12
C VAL A 44 -13.79 -7.35 18.00
N CYS A 45 -12.79 -7.11 18.85
CA CYS A 45 -11.55 -7.89 18.88
C CYS A 45 -11.65 -8.94 20.00
N ASP A 46 -12.33 -10.04 19.72
CA ASP A 46 -12.44 -11.16 20.65
C ASP A 46 -12.34 -12.52 19.90
N GLY A 47 -12.35 -13.61 20.65
CA GLY A 47 -12.43 -14.97 20.14
C GLY A 47 -11.37 -15.28 19.07
N GLN A 48 -11.80 -15.60 17.85
CA GLN A 48 -10.89 -15.95 16.75
C GLN A 48 -10.16 -14.74 16.17
N TYR A 49 -10.77 -13.57 16.19
CA TYR A 49 -10.12 -12.32 15.75
C TYR A 49 -8.96 -11.94 16.67
N GLU A 50 -9.15 -11.96 17.98
CA GLU A 50 -8.09 -11.71 18.95
C GLU A 50 -6.95 -12.69 18.78
N LYS A 51 -7.27 -14.00 18.72
CA LYS A 51 -6.25 -15.06 18.54
C LYS A 51 -5.48 -14.90 17.24
N GLY A 52 -6.17 -14.60 16.14
CA GLY A 52 -5.55 -14.41 14.82
C GLY A 52 -4.62 -13.21 14.81
N LEU A 53 -5.07 -12.06 15.33
CA LEU A 53 -4.25 -10.85 15.42
C LEU A 53 -3.03 -11.04 16.34
N ALA A 54 -3.22 -11.65 17.52
CA ALA A 54 -2.13 -11.93 18.43
C ALA A 54 -1.08 -12.83 17.77
N HIS A 55 -1.52 -13.91 17.13
CA HIS A 55 -0.62 -14.85 16.48
C HIS A 55 0.19 -14.21 15.34
N ILE A 56 -0.45 -13.39 14.49
CA ILE A 56 0.23 -12.67 13.41
C ILE A 56 1.30 -11.73 13.99
N LEU A 57 0.93 -10.94 15.00
CA LEU A 57 1.84 -9.95 15.59
C LEU A 57 3.00 -10.63 16.34
N GLU A 58 2.73 -11.67 17.14
CA GLU A 58 3.75 -12.43 17.87
C GLU A 58 4.78 -13.08 16.94
N ILE A 59 4.32 -13.79 15.91
CA ILE A 59 5.21 -14.41 14.93
C ILE A 59 6.02 -13.36 14.20
N TYR A 60 5.38 -12.28 13.77
CA TYR A 60 6.07 -11.20 13.09
C TYR A 60 7.17 -10.58 13.95
N LEU A 61 6.84 -10.18 15.17
CA LEU A 61 7.79 -9.55 16.11
C LEU A 61 8.98 -10.48 16.42
N LYS A 62 8.73 -11.78 16.56
CA LYS A 62 9.78 -12.78 16.78
C LYS A 62 10.74 -12.89 15.59
N ASN A 63 10.26 -12.62 14.38
CA ASN A 63 11.00 -12.86 13.13
C ASN A 63 11.58 -11.60 12.49
N ILE A 64 11.42 -10.42 13.07
CA ILE A 64 11.90 -9.14 12.49
C ILE A 64 13.39 -9.18 12.13
N GLU A 65 14.23 -9.77 12.99
CA GLU A 65 15.68 -9.88 12.79
C GLU A 65 16.09 -11.16 12.05
N GLN A 66 15.12 -11.98 11.65
CA GLN A 66 15.44 -13.22 10.94
C GLN A 66 15.68 -12.92 9.44
N PRO A 67 16.52 -13.72 8.77
CA PRO A 67 16.83 -13.54 7.36
C PRO A 67 15.63 -13.78 6.44
N GLN A 68 14.59 -14.41 6.95
CA GLN A 68 13.39 -14.76 6.19
C GLN A 68 12.13 -14.56 7.04
N GLN A 69 11.10 -13.98 6.45
CA GLN A 69 9.78 -13.84 7.05
C GLN A 69 8.79 -14.76 6.33
N SER A 70 7.95 -15.45 7.09
CA SER A 70 6.84 -16.21 6.52
C SER A 70 5.68 -15.29 6.13
N ALA A 71 5.03 -15.57 5.00
CA ALA A 71 3.76 -14.95 4.67
C ALA A 71 2.61 -15.59 5.46
N VAL A 72 1.52 -14.86 5.63
CA VAL A 72 0.30 -15.32 6.30
C VAL A 72 -0.78 -15.53 5.27
N TRP A 73 -1.47 -16.66 5.33
CA TRP A 73 -2.64 -16.94 4.51
C TRP A 73 -3.89 -16.98 5.38
N ILE A 74 -4.83 -16.06 5.13
CA ILE A 74 -6.11 -16.01 5.83
C ILE A 74 -7.20 -16.58 4.94
N SER A 75 -7.79 -17.68 5.34
CA SER A 75 -8.89 -18.34 4.63
C SER A 75 -10.16 -18.40 5.49
N GLY A 76 -11.30 -18.55 4.83
CA GLY A 76 -12.60 -18.67 5.50
C GLY A 76 -13.74 -18.44 4.52
N PHE A 77 -14.96 -18.72 4.94
CA PHE A 77 -16.16 -18.53 4.11
C PHE A 77 -16.39 -17.07 3.73
N TYR A 78 -17.16 -16.86 2.66
CA TYR A 78 -17.64 -15.54 2.30
C TYR A 78 -18.41 -14.91 3.47
N GLY A 79 -18.18 -13.63 3.74
CA GLY A 79 -18.82 -12.94 4.87
C GLY A 79 -18.24 -13.25 6.25
N SER A 80 -17.18 -14.08 6.37
CA SER A 80 -16.54 -14.37 7.66
C SER A 80 -15.69 -13.22 8.23
N GLY A 81 -15.63 -12.07 7.55
CA GLY A 81 -14.93 -10.88 8.03
C GLY A 81 -13.43 -10.83 7.76
N LYS A 82 -12.88 -11.67 6.87
CA LYS A 82 -11.44 -11.70 6.53
C LYS A 82 -10.92 -10.32 6.14
N SER A 83 -11.53 -9.71 5.11
CA SER A 83 -11.14 -8.38 4.62
C SER A 83 -11.27 -7.30 5.71
N HIS A 84 -12.28 -7.41 6.59
CA HIS A 84 -12.41 -6.51 7.72
C HIS A 84 -11.26 -6.68 8.72
N MET A 85 -10.89 -7.91 9.05
CA MET A 85 -9.78 -8.18 9.97
C MET A 85 -8.45 -7.61 9.46
N VAL A 86 -8.11 -7.83 8.18
CA VAL A 86 -6.86 -7.31 7.61
C VAL A 86 -6.87 -5.80 7.45
N LYS A 87 -8.04 -5.21 7.16
CA LYS A 87 -8.23 -3.74 7.16
C LYS A 87 -7.98 -3.14 8.54
N MET A 88 -8.52 -3.77 9.59
CA MET A 88 -8.28 -3.33 10.97
C MET A 88 -6.81 -3.50 11.34
N LEU A 89 -6.20 -4.66 11.05
CA LEU A 89 -4.78 -4.87 11.30
C LEU A 89 -3.92 -3.81 10.59
N ARG A 90 -4.22 -3.49 9.33
CA ARG A 90 -3.51 -2.45 8.58
C ARG A 90 -3.61 -1.08 9.28
N ALA A 91 -4.80 -0.67 9.69
CA ALA A 91 -5.00 0.60 10.39
C ALA A 91 -4.28 0.65 11.74
N LEU A 92 -4.34 -0.44 12.49
CA LEU A 92 -3.65 -0.61 13.78
C LEU A 92 -2.13 -0.70 13.61
N TRP A 93 -1.65 -1.28 12.52
CA TRP A 93 -0.21 -1.38 12.23
C TRP A 93 0.45 -0.02 12.16
N VAL A 94 -0.05 0.86 11.32
CA VAL A 94 0.49 2.21 11.15
C VAL A 94 -0.05 3.23 12.16
N ASP A 95 -1.00 2.83 12.99
CA ASP A 95 -1.72 3.69 13.94
C ASP A 95 -2.29 4.94 13.26
N ASN A 96 -3.16 4.74 12.27
CA ASN A 96 -3.74 5.82 11.47
C ASN A 96 -4.19 6.99 12.34
N VAL A 97 -3.75 8.20 11.98
CA VAL A 97 -4.15 9.43 12.66
C VAL A 97 -5.29 10.09 11.91
N PHE A 98 -6.36 10.47 12.62
CA PHE A 98 -7.53 11.15 12.08
C PHE A 98 -7.40 12.68 12.24
N ALA A 99 -8.26 13.43 11.55
CA ALA A 99 -8.20 14.90 11.51
C ALA A 99 -8.32 15.57 12.89
N ASP A 100 -9.00 14.92 13.84
CA ASP A 100 -9.14 15.38 15.23
C ASP A 100 -7.97 14.95 16.14
N GLY A 101 -6.95 14.33 15.61
CA GLY A 101 -5.79 13.82 16.34
C GLY A 101 -6.00 12.47 17.02
N ALA A 102 -7.19 11.87 16.95
CA ALA A 102 -7.40 10.51 17.45
C ALA A 102 -6.63 9.50 16.60
N THR A 103 -6.17 8.40 17.20
CA THR A 103 -5.44 7.35 16.50
C THR A 103 -6.24 6.06 16.42
N ALA A 104 -5.94 5.21 15.44
CA ALA A 104 -6.64 3.94 15.25
C ALA A 104 -6.60 3.07 16.51
N ARG A 105 -5.44 3.01 17.18
CA ARG A 105 -5.30 2.24 18.43
C ARG A 105 -5.99 2.89 19.61
N GLY A 106 -6.15 4.22 19.61
CA GLY A 106 -6.89 4.96 20.63
C GLY A 106 -8.41 4.83 20.50
N ILE A 107 -8.88 4.59 19.27
CA ILE A 107 -10.32 4.43 18.97
C ILE A 107 -10.80 3.00 19.20
N ALA A 108 -10.01 2.02 18.73
CA ALA A 108 -10.37 0.61 18.80
C ALA A 108 -10.31 0.09 20.24
N ASN A 109 -11.37 -0.62 20.65
CA ASN A 109 -11.38 -1.31 21.94
C ASN A 109 -10.63 -2.65 21.81
N LEU A 110 -9.36 -2.66 22.19
CA LEU A 110 -8.47 -3.81 22.02
C LEU A 110 -8.15 -4.48 23.36
N PRO A 111 -8.03 -5.82 23.38
CA PRO A 111 -7.47 -6.55 24.53
C PRO A 111 -6.04 -6.10 24.89
N ASN A 112 -5.65 -6.24 26.14
CA ASN A 112 -4.35 -5.79 26.63
C ASN A 112 -3.18 -6.45 25.90
N ASN A 113 -3.25 -7.76 25.62
CA ASN A 113 -2.24 -8.50 24.87
C ASN A 113 -2.01 -7.90 23.47
N ILE A 114 -3.08 -7.53 22.74
CA ILE A 114 -2.97 -6.89 21.43
C ILE A 114 -2.34 -5.49 21.54
N ASN A 115 -2.78 -4.71 22.55
CA ASN A 115 -2.20 -3.39 22.79
C ASN A 115 -0.69 -3.46 23.07
N ASP A 116 -0.25 -4.44 23.84
CA ASP A 116 1.17 -4.60 24.20
C ASP A 116 2.01 -5.04 22.98
N LEU A 117 1.49 -5.94 22.14
CA LEU A 117 2.12 -6.32 20.86
C LEU A 117 2.23 -5.12 19.89
N LEU A 118 1.20 -4.29 19.81
CA LEU A 118 1.22 -3.08 18.96
C LEU A 118 2.19 -2.01 19.51
N LYS A 119 2.35 -1.88 20.83
CA LYS A 119 3.39 -1.03 21.43
C LYS A 119 4.78 -1.54 21.08
N GLU A 120 5.03 -2.84 21.23
CA GLU A 120 6.30 -3.45 20.82
C GLU A 120 6.57 -3.24 19.33
N LEU A 121 5.58 -3.42 18.46
CA LEU A 121 5.68 -3.12 17.03
C LEU A 121 6.12 -1.66 16.80
N SER A 122 5.60 -0.71 17.56
CA SER A 122 6.00 0.71 17.46
C SER A 122 7.44 0.93 17.89
N VAL A 123 7.90 0.24 18.92
CA VAL A 123 9.30 0.30 19.37
C VAL A 123 10.23 -0.24 18.29
N GLN A 124 9.90 -1.39 17.72
CA GLN A 124 10.66 -1.96 16.61
C GLN A 124 10.61 -1.07 15.37
N GLY A 125 9.45 -0.53 15.03
CA GLY A 125 9.29 0.41 13.91
C GLY A 125 10.25 1.60 14.00
N LYS A 126 10.40 2.21 15.17
CA LYS A 126 11.34 3.34 15.38
C LYS A 126 12.80 2.95 15.09
N ARG A 127 13.19 1.71 15.32
CA ARG A 127 14.53 1.21 14.99
C ARG A 127 14.76 1.02 13.50
N HIS A 128 13.69 0.68 12.77
CA HIS A 128 13.71 0.29 11.36
C HIS A 128 13.19 1.39 10.38
N GLY A 129 13.09 2.64 10.81
CA GLY A 129 12.65 3.73 9.91
C GLY A 129 11.14 3.93 9.86
N GLY A 130 10.41 3.40 10.84
CA GLY A 130 8.98 3.57 11.01
C GLY A 130 8.17 2.33 10.67
N LEU A 131 6.86 2.53 10.63
CA LEU A 131 5.87 1.55 10.21
C LEU A 131 5.25 2.00 8.88
N HIS A 132 5.00 1.07 7.99
CA HIS A 132 4.32 1.32 6.73
C HIS A 132 3.32 0.21 6.43
N ALA A 133 2.29 0.50 5.67
CA ALA A 133 1.34 -0.51 5.23
C ALA A 133 0.93 -0.25 3.78
N VAL A 134 0.80 -1.32 3.04
CA VAL A 134 0.32 -1.39 1.67
C VAL A 134 -0.90 -2.29 1.66
N SER A 135 -1.99 -1.89 1.04
CA SER A 135 -3.14 -2.76 0.89
C SER A 135 -3.81 -2.58 -0.46
N GLY A 136 -4.35 -3.66 -0.97
CA GLY A 136 -5.13 -3.64 -2.19
C GLY A 136 -5.54 -5.02 -2.67
N THR A 137 -6.37 -5.01 -3.71
CA THR A 137 -6.91 -6.20 -4.34
C THR A 137 -6.04 -6.60 -5.53
N LEU A 138 -5.65 -7.86 -5.61
CA LEU A 138 -5.04 -8.44 -6.82
C LEU A 138 -6.09 -8.79 -7.89
N GLY A 139 -7.35 -8.40 -7.70
CA GLY A 139 -8.53 -8.88 -8.42
C GLY A 139 -8.51 -8.72 -9.94
N ALA A 140 -9.63 -9.11 -10.55
CA ALA A 140 -9.91 -9.31 -11.98
C ALA A 140 -9.80 -8.04 -12.87
N GLY A 141 -8.77 -7.32 -12.83
CA GLY A 141 -8.44 -6.15 -13.66
C GLY A 141 -6.94 -5.93 -13.74
N ALA A 142 -6.16 -6.75 -13.04
CA ALA A 142 -4.72 -6.77 -13.19
C ALA A 142 -4.36 -7.43 -14.53
N SER A 143 -4.57 -6.67 -15.62
CA SER A 143 -3.96 -6.99 -16.91
C SER A 143 -2.46 -6.77 -16.76
N GLY A 144 -1.72 -7.81 -16.45
CA GLY A 144 -0.28 -7.72 -16.27
C GLY A 144 0.24 -8.77 -15.29
N SER A 145 1.54 -8.75 -15.08
CA SER A 145 2.19 -9.66 -14.16
C SER A 145 1.88 -9.33 -12.70
N VAL A 146 1.96 -10.35 -11.84
CA VAL A 146 1.88 -10.18 -10.37
C VAL A 146 2.89 -9.16 -9.87
N ARG A 147 4.08 -9.12 -10.46
CA ARG A 147 5.16 -8.18 -10.12
C ARG A 147 4.73 -6.74 -10.31
N LEU A 148 4.12 -6.43 -11.46
CA LEU A 148 3.60 -5.08 -11.73
C LEU A 148 2.38 -4.75 -10.86
N ALA A 149 1.49 -5.73 -10.59
CA ALA A 149 0.36 -5.53 -9.70
C ALA A 149 0.82 -5.19 -8.27
N LEU A 150 1.80 -5.91 -7.73
CA LEU A 150 2.40 -5.59 -6.43
C LEU A 150 3.06 -4.21 -6.43
N LEU A 151 3.86 -3.89 -7.45
CA LEU A 151 4.51 -2.59 -7.56
C LEU A 151 3.52 -1.44 -7.61
N ARG A 152 2.40 -1.59 -8.33
CA ARG A 152 1.31 -0.61 -8.36
C ARG A 152 0.81 -0.27 -6.97
N LEU A 153 0.53 -1.28 -6.14
CA LEU A 153 0.07 -1.07 -4.76
C LEU A 153 1.14 -0.38 -3.91
N ILE A 154 2.40 -0.78 -4.05
CA ILE A 154 3.52 -0.18 -3.31
C ILE A 154 3.73 1.28 -3.73
N PHE A 155 3.70 1.60 -5.01
CA PHE A 155 3.82 2.96 -5.51
C PHE A 155 2.69 3.85 -4.99
N LYS A 156 1.45 3.37 -5.10
CA LYS A 156 0.27 4.08 -4.55
C LYS A 156 0.43 4.40 -3.08
N SER A 157 0.87 3.44 -2.26
CA SER A 157 1.07 3.62 -0.82
C SER A 157 2.16 4.63 -0.47
N ALA A 158 3.08 4.89 -1.39
CA ALA A 158 4.17 5.86 -1.27
C ALA A 158 3.85 7.21 -1.95
N GLY A 159 2.61 7.42 -2.43
CA GLY A 159 2.21 8.63 -3.15
C GLY A 159 2.92 8.80 -4.49
N LEU A 160 3.17 7.70 -5.18
CA LEU A 160 3.69 7.67 -6.54
C LEU A 160 2.58 7.26 -7.53
N PRO A 161 2.69 7.62 -8.81
CA PRO A 161 1.82 7.07 -9.86
C PRO A 161 1.85 5.55 -9.89
N GLU A 162 0.71 4.94 -10.20
CA GLU A 162 0.56 3.49 -10.19
C GLU A 162 1.29 2.81 -11.37
N GLN A 163 1.51 3.51 -12.47
CA GLN A 163 2.20 3.01 -13.65
C GLN A 163 3.71 2.94 -13.41
N TYR A 164 4.29 1.77 -13.65
CA TYR A 164 5.71 1.50 -13.40
C TYR A 164 6.68 2.51 -14.06
N PRO A 165 6.55 2.83 -15.38
CA PRO A 165 7.45 3.79 -16.02
C PRO A 165 7.34 5.19 -15.41
N ILE A 166 6.11 5.65 -15.11
CA ILE A 166 5.86 6.99 -14.56
C ILE A 166 6.35 7.08 -13.12
N ALA A 167 6.10 6.06 -12.31
CA ALA A 167 6.64 5.99 -10.94
C ALA A 167 8.16 6.08 -10.93
N ARG A 168 8.85 5.33 -11.81
CA ARG A 168 10.31 5.38 -11.94
C ARG A 168 10.80 6.76 -12.38
N PHE A 169 10.11 7.40 -13.29
CA PHE A 169 10.40 8.76 -13.71
C PHE A 169 10.27 9.77 -12.56
N ILE A 170 9.17 9.70 -11.78
CA ILE A 170 8.99 10.57 -10.61
C ILE A 170 10.08 10.32 -9.56
N MET A 171 10.46 9.07 -9.33
CA MET A 171 11.57 8.73 -8.44
C MET A 171 12.90 9.33 -8.93
N TRP A 172 13.14 9.29 -10.25
CA TRP A 172 14.30 9.94 -10.84
C TRP A 172 14.27 11.46 -10.63
N LEU A 173 13.14 12.15 -10.87
CA LEU A 173 12.99 13.59 -10.61
C LEU A 173 13.29 13.94 -9.15
N ARG A 174 12.81 13.11 -8.21
CA ARG A 174 13.07 13.30 -6.77
C ARG A 174 14.56 13.11 -6.43
N ASN A 175 15.21 12.10 -7.00
CA ASN A 175 16.65 11.84 -6.82
C ASN A 175 17.52 12.99 -7.37
N GLU A 176 17.15 13.54 -8.54
CA GLU A 176 17.78 14.71 -9.14
C GLU A 176 17.44 16.02 -8.41
N LYS A 177 16.53 15.97 -7.42
CA LYS A 177 16.04 17.14 -6.67
C LYS A 177 15.40 18.23 -7.55
N ILE A 178 14.78 17.84 -8.66
CA ILE A 178 14.12 18.73 -9.60
C ILE A 178 12.60 18.52 -9.68
N TYR A 179 12.04 17.59 -8.91
CA TYR A 179 10.61 17.25 -8.94
C TYR A 179 9.72 18.47 -8.71
N ASP A 180 9.94 19.23 -7.63
CA ASP A 180 9.09 20.38 -7.29
C ASP A 180 9.21 21.47 -8.35
N LYS A 181 10.43 21.71 -8.88
CA LYS A 181 10.66 22.68 -9.94
C LYS A 181 9.89 22.30 -11.21
N ILE A 182 10.02 21.06 -11.67
CA ILE A 182 9.34 20.58 -12.89
C ILE A 182 7.82 20.67 -12.72
N ARG A 183 7.30 20.22 -11.58
CA ARG A 183 5.86 20.30 -11.28
C ARG A 183 5.36 21.74 -11.28
N GLN A 184 6.10 22.65 -10.66
CA GLN A 184 5.74 24.06 -10.62
C GLN A 184 5.82 24.72 -12.00
N ASP A 185 6.83 24.39 -12.80
CA ASP A 185 6.98 24.88 -14.18
C ASP A 185 5.80 24.43 -15.05
N VAL A 186 5.36 23.17 -14.96
CA VAL A 186 4.18 22.65 -15.64
C VAL A 186 2.93 23.44 -15.26
N ILE A 187 2.67 23.57 -13.96
CA ILE A 187 1.47 24.26 -13.45
C ILE A 187 1.46 25.75 -13.81
N SER A 188 2.60 26.43 -13.67
CA SER A 188 2.71 27.87 -13.95
C SER A 188 2.57 28.21 -15.44
N ASN A 189 2.81 27.23 -16.32
CA ASN A 189 2.56 27.35 -17.75
C ASN A 189 1.11 26.93 -18.16
N GLY A 190 0.22 26.73 -17.17
CA GLY A 190 -1.20 26.49 -17.41
C GLY A 190 -1.58 25.02 -17.70
N TYR A 191 -0.66 24.08 -17.48
CA TYR A 191 -0.93 22.65 -17.64
C TYR A 191 -1.34 21.99 -16.31
N ASN A 192 -2.15 20.94 -16.39
CA ASN A 192 -2.51 20.14 -15.24
C ASN A 192 -1.47 19.02 -15.04
N TRP A 193 -0.86 18.96 -13.86
CA TRP A 193 0.22 18.00 -13.57
C TRP A 193 -0.20 16.55 -13.70
N GLU A 194 -1.39 16.20 -13.21
CA GLU A 194 -1.92 14.84 -13.25
C GLU A 194 -2.22 14.42 -14.69
N GLU A 195 -2.82 15.31 -15.50
CA GLU A 195 -3.08 15.07 -16.92
C GLU A 195 -1.79 14.92 -17.74
N GLU A 196 -0.75 15.70 -17.42
CA GLU A 196 0.57 15.58 -18.05
C GLU A 196 1.23 14.23 -17.74
N LEU A 197 1.03 13.70 -16.51
CA LEU A 197 1.52 12.37 -16.16
C LEU A 197 0.71 11.25 -16.85
N ASP A 198 -0.61 11.40 -16.98
CA ASP A 198 -1.45 10.43 -17.68
C ASP A 198 -1.10 10.38 -19.19
N ASN A 199 -0.69 11.51 -19.74
CA ASN A 199 -0.23 11.63 -21.13
C ASN A 199 1.29 11.63 -21.26
N PHE A 200 2.00 11.02 -20.33
CA PHE A 200 3.44 11.08 -20.10
C PHE A 200 4.33 11.15 -21.34
N TYR A 201 4.03 10.33 -22.35
CA TYR A 201 4.85 10.25 -23.57
C TYR A 201 4.57 11.36 -24.59
N VAL A 202 3.44 12.04 -24.49
CA VAL A 202 3.04 13.12 -25.41
C VAL A 202 2.76 14.44 -24.67
N ALA A 203 3.12 14.52 -23.39
CA ALA A 203 2.87 15.62 -22.47
C ALA A 203 3.69 16.87 -22.85
N GLU A 204 3.07 17.85 -23.50
CA GLU A 204 3.76 19.04 -24.01
C GLU A 204 4.34 19.90 -22.89
N GLY A 205 3.57 20.15 -21.82
CA GLY A 205 4.00 20.95 -20.68
C GLY A 205 5.16 20.31 -19.92
N LEU A 206 5.09 19.01 -19.70
CA LEU A 206 6.16 18.23 -19.07
C LEU A 206 7.44 18.26 -19.90
N HIS A 207 7.35 18.04 -21.22
CA HIS A 207 8.53 18.04 -22.10
C HIS A 207 9.19 19.41 -22.14
N LYS A 208 8.43 20.51 -22.20
CA LYS A 208 8.97 21.88 -22.13
C LYS A 208 9.70 22.11 -20.79
N ALA A 209 9.10 21.73 -19.68
CA ALA A 209 9.71 21.88 -18.36
C ALA A 209 11.02 21.07 -18.23
N LEU A 210 11.07 19.84 -18.79
CA LEU A 210 12.28 19.01 -18.80
C LEU A 210 13.40 19.61 -19.65
N VAL A 211 13.09 20.11 -20.85
CA VAL A 211 14.06 20.82 -21.71
C VAL A 211 14.66 22.01 -20.99
N ASN A 212 13.83 22.81 -20.31
CA ASN A 212 14.30 23.97 -19.55
C ASN A 212 15.16 23.60 -18.33
N ALA A 213 14.81 22.51 -17.64
CA ALA A 213 15.51 22.12 -16.41
C ALA A 213 16.80 21.34 -16.67
N LYS A 214 16.85 20.53 -17.73
CA LYS A 214 17.99 19.64 -18.08
C LYS A 214 18.30 19.72 -19.59
N PRO A 215 18.70 20.90 -20.15
CA PRO A 215 18.94 21.06 -21.59
C PRO A 215 20.05 20.19 -22.17
N GLN A 216 20.93 19.68 -21.31
CA GLN A 216 22.01 18.78 -21.72
C GLN A 216 21.47 17.35 -22.01
N LEU A 217 20.38 16.96 -21.35
CA LEU A 217 19.74 15.65 -21.54
C LEU A 217 18.56 15.72 -22.52
N PHE A 218 17.81 16.80 -22.47
CA PHE A 218 16.61 17.05 -23.27
C PHE A 218 16.82 18.31 -24.12
N THR A 219 17.41 18.14 -25.32
CA THR A 219 17.76 19.28 -26.19
C THR A 219 16.56 19.89 -26.94
N SER A 220 15.48 19.15 -27.08
CA SER A 220 14.22 19.58 -27.68
C SER A 220 13.06 18.71 -27.23
N PRO A 221 11.78 19.12 -27.40
CA PRO A 221 10.64 18.30 -27.07
C PRO A 221 10.61 16.94 -27.79
N GLY A 222 11.06 16.85 -29.04
CA GLY A 222 11.17 15.59 -29.78
C GLY A 222 12.22 14.65 -29.17
N VAL A 223 13.40 15.17 -28.83
CA VAL A 223 14.45 14.40 -28.13
C VAL A 223 13.95 14.01 -26.73
N CYS A 224 13.17 14.83 -26.06
CA CYS A 224 12.55 14.49 -24.78
C CYS A 224 11.65 13.26 -24.92
N LEU A 225 10.75 13.25 -25.90
CA LEU A 225 9.87 12.11 -26.20
C LEU A 225 10.66 10.83 -26.42
N ASP A 226 11.67 10.86 -27.30
CA ASP A 226 12.50 9.68 -27.61
C ASP A 226 13.27 9.19 -26.37
N THR A 227 13.81 10.13 -25.59
CA THR A 227 14.54 9.81 -24.37
C THR A 227 13.63 9.18 -23.32
N LEU A 228 12.42 9.71 -23.10
CA LEU A 228 11.47 9.15 -22.16
C LEU A 228 11.00 7.76 -22.57
N ASN A 229 10.69 7.56 -23.86
CA ASN A 229 10.32 6.24 -24.39
C ASN A 229 11.43 5.20 -24.19
N ASN A 230 12.70 5.60 -24.35
CA ASN A 230 13.84 4.69 -24.18
C ASN A 230 14.15 4.40 -22.69
N LEU A 231 14.08 5.38 -21.82
CA LEU A 231 14.41 5.23 -20.39
C LEU A 231 13.27 4.63 -19.57
N TYR A 232 12.04 4.91 -19.96
CA TYR A 232 10.81 4.52 -19.25
C TYR A 232 9.80 3.88 -20.20
N PRO A 233 10.15 2.78 -20.90
CA PRO A 233 9.25 2.14 -21.84
C PRO A 233 8.03 1.54 -21.15
N HIS A 234 6.94 1.41 -21.90
CA HIS A 234 5.84 0.53 -21.50
C HIS A 234 6.33 -0.90 -21.35
N VAL A 235 5.98 -1.53 -20.26
CA VAL A 235 6.34 -2.93 -19.97
C VAL A 235 5.10 -3.72 -19.58
N ASN A 236 5.05 -4.98 -20.01
CA ASN A 236 4.00 -5.93 -19.62
C ASN A 236 4.40 -6.74 -18.39
N ASP A 237 5.68 -6.77 -18.06
CA ASP A 237 6.25 -7.39 -16.87
C ASP A 237 7.64 -6.81 -16.58
N VAL A 238 8.16 -7.10 -15.41
CA VAL A 238 9.52 -6.77 -14.96
C VAL A 238 10.17 -8.00 -14.37
N SER A 239 11.49 -8.05 -14.35
CA SER A 239 12.21 -9.12 -13.66
C SER A 239 12.02 -9.02 -12.13
N SER A 240 12.21 -10.14 -11.43
CA SER A 240 12.16 -10.16 -9.95
C SER A 240 13.19 -9.21 -9.34
N ASP A 241 14.38 -9.07 -9.94
CA ASP A 241 15.41 -8.13 -9.48
C ASP A 241 14.99 -6.67 -9.64
N GLU A 242 14.37 -6.31 -10.76
CA GLU A 242 13.84 -4.96 -10.99
C GLU A 242 12.71 -4.64 -10.02
N MET A 243 11.80 -5.59 -9.79
CA MET A 243 10.74 -5.46 -8.79
C MET A 243 11.33 -5.20 -7.40
N LEU A 244 12.25 -6.05 -6.94
CA LEU A 244 12.87 -5.91 -5.62
C LEU A 244 13.63 -4.58 -5.47
N LYS A 245 14.32 -4.15 -6.52
CA LYS A 245 15.00 -2.85 -6.56
C LYS A 245 13.99 -1.70 -6.45
N ALA A 246 12.90 -1.76 -7.21
CA ALA A 246 11.85 -0.74 -7.18
C ALA A 246 11.18 -0.67 -5.80
N ILE A 247 10.85 -1.82 -5.18
CA ILE A 247 10.32 -1.89 -3.81
C ILE A 247 11.27 -1.21 -2.83
N ASN A 248 12.55 -1.59 -2.86
CA ASN A 248 13.55 -1.02 -1.96
C ASN A 248 13.67 0.50 -2.13
N GLN A 249 13.74 0.97 -3.37
CA GLN A 249 13.84 2.41 -3.66
C GLN A 249 12.61 3.20 -3.23
N THR A 250 11.42 2.60 -3.37
CA THR A 250 10.15 3.24 -3.03
C THR A 250 9.95 3.34 -1.52
N LEU A 251 10.24 2.27 -0.78
CA LEU A 251 9.94 2.19 0.64
C LEU A 251 11.06 2.71 1.54
N THR A 252 12.31 2.71 1.09
CA THR A 252 13.45 3.16 1.91
C THR A 252 13.36 4.67 2.17
N ARG A 253 13.42 5.04 3.43
CA ARG A 253 13.44 6.43 3.91
C ARG A 253 14.71 6.64 4.73
N GLU A 254 15.51 7.65 4.38
CA GLU A 254 16.77 7.97 5.08
C GLU A 254 17.69 6.76 5.28
N GLY A 255 17.75 5.90 4.26
CA GLY A 255 18.58 4.68 4.27
C GLY A 255 18.02 3.50 5.08
N LYS A 256 16.82 3.63 5.65
CA LYS A 256 16.15 2.58 6.43
C LYS A 256 14.88 2.11 5.73
N LEU A 257 14.67 0.80 5.70
CA LEU A 257 13.44 0.19 5.21
C LEU A 257 12.46 0.06 6.39
N PRO A 258 11.27 0.68 6.36
CA PRO A 258 10.28 0.57 7.43
C PRO A 258 9.74 -0.85 7.54
N LEU A 259 9.26 -1.21 8.73
CA LEU A 259 8.53 -2.46 8.93
C LEU A 259 7.17 -2.35 8.19
N THR A 260 7.03 -3.09 7.12
CA THR A 260 5.93 -2.92 6.16
C THR A 260 5.00 -4.12 6.16
N LEU A 261 3.73 -3.87 6.40
CA LEU A 261 2.64 -4.82 6.18
C LEU A 261 2.13 -4.69 4.74
N ILE A 262 2.06 -5.80 4.01
CA ILE A 262 1.51 -5.85 2.66
C ILE A 262 0.30 -6.77 2.67
N VAL A 263 -0.89 -6.19 2.50
CA VAL A 263 -2.17 -6.90 2.43
C VAL A 263 -2.59 -7.06 0.98
N LEU A 264 -2.72 -8.31 0.55
CA LEU A 264 -3.20 -8.67 -0.78
C LEU A 264 -4.57 -9.35 -0.63
N ASP A 265 -5.64 -8.62 -0.89
CA ASP A 265 -7.00 -9.18 -0.83
C ASP A 265 -7.42 -9.80 -2.17
N GLU A 266 -8.40 -10.69 -2.12
CA GLU A 266 -8.97 -11.40 -3.28
C GLU A 266 -7.94 -12.20 -4.12
N VAL A 267 -6.83 -12.61 -3.52
CA VAL A 267 -5.78 -13.39 -4.20
C VAL A 267 -6.34 -14.66 -4.84
N GLN A 268 -7.32 -15.32 -4.19
CA GLN A 268 -7.96 -16.49 -4.72
C GLN A 268 -8.74 -16.21 -6.02
N GLN A 269 -9.36 -15.04 -6.15
CA GLN A 269 -10.05 -14.63 -7.38
C GLN A 269 -9.05 -14.37 -8.51
N TYR A 270 -7.89 -13.77 -8.17
CA TYR A 270 -6.82 -13.56 -9.13
C TYR A 270 -6.24 -14.88 -9.65
N ILE A 271 -5.97 -15.84 -8.76
CA ILE A 271 -5.45 -17.16 -9.10
C ILE A 271 -6.46 -17.94 -9.95
N GLY A 272 -7.75 -17.94 -9.53
CA GLY A 272 -8.79 -18.75 -10.17
C GLY A 272 -8.40 -20.23 -10.21
N GLU A 273 -8.48 -20.84 -11.39
CA GLU A 273 -8.06 -22.22 -11.67
C GLU A 273 -6.66 -22.30 -12.32
N ASP A 274 -5.97 -21.16 -12.45
CA ASP A 274 -4.67 -21.08 -13.13
C ASP A 274 -3.52 -21.36 -12.15
N SER A 275 -2.95 -22.55 -12.27
CA SER A 275 -1.81 -22.98 -11.45
C SER A 275 -0.56 -22.10 -11.66
N GLN A 276 -0.38 -21.54 -12.87
CA GLN A 276 0.76 -20.66 -13.15
C GLN A 276 0.64 -19.36 -12.34
N ARG A 277 -0.55 -18.77 -12.26
CA ARG A 277 -0.78 -17.59 -11.42
C ARG A 277 -0.51 -17.85 -9.95
N SER A 278 -0.84 -19.03 -9.45
CA SER A 278 -0.51 -19.44 -8.09
C SER A 278 1.00 -19.48 -7.85
N MET A 279 1.74 -20.06 -8.79
CA MET A 279 3.20 -20.10 -8.74
C MET A 279 3.81 -18.70 -8.82
N ASP A 280 3.28 -17.85 -9.69
CA ASP A 280 3.77 -16.46 -9.84
C ASP A 280 3.57 -15.64 -8.55
N VAL A 281 2.43 -15.79 -7.88
CA VAL A 281 2.19 -15.14 -6.57
C VAL A 281 3.16 -15.67 -5.53
N GLN A 282 3.36 -16.99 -5.46
CA GLN A 282 4.29 -17.61 -4.52
C GLN A 282 5.72 -17.12 -4.77
N GLU A 283 6.20 -17.13 -6.02
CA GLU A 283 7.53 -16.67 -6.39
C GLU A 283 7.79 -15.21 -5.97
N VAL A 284 6.82 -14.32 -6.22
CA VAL A 284 6.91 -12.91 -5.87
C VAL A 284 7.01 -12.70 -4.35
N VAL A 285 6.15 -13.39 -3.59
CA VAL A 285 6.14 -13.31 -2.13
C VAL A 285 7.44 -13.88 -1.55
N GLU A 286 7.88 -15.04 -2.00
CA GLU A 286 9.13 -15.67 -1.55
C GLU A 286 10.35 -14.81 -1.87
N ALA A 287 10.43 -14.23 -3.07
CA ALA A 287 11.52 -13.32 -3.45
C ALA A 287 11.59 -12.11 -2.51
N CYS A 288 10.44 -11.50 -2.19
CA CYS A 288 10.36 -10.39 -1.25
C CYS A 288 10.75 -10.81 0.18
N CYS A 289 10.20 -11.91 0.69
CA CYS A 289 10.49 -12.41 2.03
C CYS A 289 11.98 -12.77 2.19
N LYS A 290 12.59 -13.35 1.16
CA LYS A 290 14.02 -13.66 1.13
C LYS A 290 14.91 -12.42 1.04
N LYS A 291 14.51 -11.42 0.25
CA LYS A 291 15.33 -10.21 0.03
C LYS A 291 15.28 -9.25 1.21
N PHE A 292 14.11 -9.06 1.80
CA PHE A 292 13.89 -8.04 2.81
C PHE A 292 13.84 -8.62 4.24
N GLY A 293 13.86 -9.93 4.38
CA GLY A 293 13.79 -10.61 5.67
C GLY A 293 12.54 -10.24 6.45
N GLY A 294 12.67 -10.11 7.76
CA GLY A 294 11.58 -9.76 8.67
C GLY A 294 11.01 -8.35 8.52
N LYS A 295 11.47 -7.55 7.54
CA LYS A 295 10.98 -6.17 7.36
C LYS A 295 9.69 -6.07 6.55
N LEU A 296 9.34 -7.09 5.78
CA LEU A 296 8.09 -7.17 5.04
C LEU A 296 7.25 -8.34 5.55
N LEU A 297 5.99 -8.09 5.87
CA LEU A 297 4.99 -9.11 6.17
C LEU A 297 3.92 -9.11 5.10
N PHE A 298 3.74 -10.21 4.39
CA PHE A 298 2.64 -10.43 3.44
C PHE A 298 1.47 -11.14 4.13
N ILE A 299 0.25 -10.65 3.88
CA ILE A 299 -1.00 -11.29 4.30
C ILE A 299 -1.95 -11.35 3.11
#